data_89f0ff6b9d25a242198c866853cc66aa
#
_entry.id   89f0ff6b9d25a242198c866853cc66aa
#
_cell.length_a   1.000
_cell.length_b   1.000
_cell.length_c   1.000
_cell.angle_alpha   90.00
_cell.angle_beta   90.00
_cell.angle_gamma   90.00
#
_symmetry.space_group_name_H-M   'P 1'
#
loop_
_entity.id
_entity.type
_entity.pdbx_description
1 polymer ?
#
loop_
_entity_poly.entity_id
_entity_poly.type
_entity_poly.pdbx_seq_one_letter_code
_entity_poly.pdbx_strand_id
1 'polypeptide(L)'
;NVGDETVQIVTGAPNVSEGDLVPVVLDGGRVAGGHDGGKNPEDGIKIKKGKLRGVESFGMMCSIEELGSSRDMYPEAPEYGIYIFNKDVKPGDDAVEALGLRDAVVEFEITSNRVDCFSMIGMAREAAATFKKDFFPPVVTKTGNNEDVNDYIKVRVEDEDLCPRY
;
A
#
# COMPACT_ATOMS: atom_id res chain seq x y z
N ASN A 1 5.96 -23.23 0.77
CA ASN A 1 4.55 -23.57 1.03
C ASN A 1 3.66 -22.43 0.55
N VAL A 2 2.55 -22.74 -0.13
CA VAL A 2 1.55 -21.78 -0.61
C VAL A 2 0.15 -22.18 -0.08
N GLY A 3 0.04 -22.36 1.20
CA GLY A 3 -1.12 -22.94 1.87
C GLY A 3 -1.00 -24.46 1.98
N ASP A 4 -1.93 -25.19 1.36
CA ASP A 4 -1.98 -26.65 1.44
C ASP A 4 -0.97 -27.36 0.52
N GLU A 5 -0.31 -26.61 -0.37
CA GLU A 5 0.61 -27.15 -1.36
C GLU A 5 2.04 -26.67 -1.14
N THR A 6 2.99 -27.49 -1.56
CA THR A 6 4.41 -27.13 -1.65
C THR A 6 4.81 -27.03 -3.11
N VAL A 7 5.31 -25.85 -3.51
CA VAL A 7 5.66 -25.55 -4.90
C VAL A 7 7.15 -25.26 -5.00
N GLN A 8 7.79 -25.78 -6.05
CA GLN A 8 9.17 -25.44 -6.35
C GLN A 8 9.22 -24.15 -7.18
N ILE A 9 9.89 -23.14 -6.63
CA ILE A 9 10.09 -21.85 -7.30
C ILE A 9 11.58 -21.52 -7.23
N VAL A 10 12.15 -21.19 -8.38
CA VAL A 10 13.57 -20.86 -8.51
C VAL A 10 13.70 -19.35 -8.58
N THR A 11 14.57 -18.79 -7.75
CA THR A 11 14.91 -17.35 -7.75
C THR A 11 16.41 -17.15 -7.92
N GLY A 12 16.77 -16.02 -8.50
CA GLY A 12 18.15 -15.53 -8.52
C GLY A 12 18.45 -14.47 -7.44
N ALA A 13 17.43 -14.09 -6.67
CA ALA A 13 17.58 -13.08 -5.62
C ALA A 13 18.37 -13.65 -4.43
N PRO A 14 19.36 -12.90 -3.93
CA PRO A 14 20.24 -13.37 -2.85
C PRO A 14 19.67 -13.10 -1.46
N ASN A 15 18.56 -12.39 -1.34
CA ASN A 15 18.03 -11.87 -0.08
C ASN A 15 16.99 -12.78 0.58
N VAL A 16 16.69 -13.95 0.02
CA VAL A 16 15.69 -14.88 0.56
C VAL A 16 16.37 -15.99 1.32
N SER A 17 15.88 -16.29 2.50
CA SER A 17 16.37 -17.34 3.39
C SER A 17 15.24 -18.31 3.77
N GLU A 18 15.63 -19.46 4.33
CA GLU A 18 14.67 -20.43 4.85
C GLU A 18 13.87 -19.81 6.02
N GLY A 19 12.55 -19.94 5.95
CA GLY A 19 11.63 -19.38 6.94
C GLY A 19 11.04 -18.02 6.56
N ASP A 20 11.58 -17.36 5.54
CA ASP A 20 11.02 -16.10 5.07
C ASP A 20 9.65 -16.30 4.42
N LEU A 21 8.74 -15.37 4.70
CA LEU A 21 7.45 -15.26 4.05
C LEU A 21 7.54 -14.25 2.91
N VAL A 22 7.31 -14.72 1.69
CA VAL A 22 7.50 -13.92 0.48
C VAL A 22 6.27 -14.01 -0.42
N PRO A 23 5.94 -12.94 -1.16
CA PRO A 23 4.87 -13.00 -2.14
C PRO A 23 5.29 -13.84 -3.34
N VAL A 24 4.39 -14.71 -3.79
CA VAL A 24 4.61 -15.56 -4.95
C VAL A 24 3.44 -15.46 -5.92
N VAL A 25 3.75 -15.50 -7.21
CA VAL A 25 2.76 -15.67 -8.27
C VAL A 25 2.92 -17.06 -8.86
N LEU A 26 1.83 -17.81 -8.94
CA LEU A 26 1.81 -19.15 -9.50
C LEU A 26 1.62 -19.14 -11.02
N ASP A 27 1.75 -20.33 -11.65
CA ASP A 27 1.52 -20.51 -13.07
C ASP A 27 0.13 -19.97 -13.48
N GLY A 28 0.11 -19.14 -14.51
CA GLY A 28 -1.11 -18.48 -15.02
C GLY A 28 -1.41 -17.12 -14.42
N GLY A 29 -0.82 -16.76 -13.27
CA GLY A 29 -0.96 -15.45 -12.66
C GLY A 29 -0.25 -14.35 -13.45
N ARG A 30 -0.51 -13.10 -13.07
CA ARG A 30 0.11 -11.92 -13.68
C ARG A 30 0.77 -11.07 -12.60
N VAL A 31 1.85 -10.43 -12.97
CA VAL A 31 2.55 -9.41 -12.17
C VAL A 31 2.62 -8.12 -12.95
N ALA A 32 2.70 -6.99 -12.27
CA ALA A 32 3.07 -5.74 -12.92
C ALA A 32 4.44 -5.93 -13.60
N GLY A 33 4.64 -5.31 -14.74
CA GLY A 33 5.95 -5.33 -15.38
C GLY A 33 6.97 -4.68 -14.43
N GLY A 34 8.04 -5.39 -14.10
CA GLY A 34 9.10 -4.92 -13.21
C GLY A 34 9.67 -3.56 -13.60
N HIS A 35 10.97 -3.35 -13.54
CA HIS A 35 11.67 -2.08 -13.80
C HIS A 35 11.21 -1.26 -15.03
N ASP A 36 10.47 -1.82 -15.95
CA ASP A 36 9.94 -1.15 -17.14
C ASP A 36 8.60 -0.41 -16.92
N GLY A 37 8.10 -0.36 -15.68
CA GLY A 37 7.02 0.52 -15.28
C GLY A 37 5.60 0.12 -15.72
N GLY A 38 5.34 -1.14 -16.00
CA GLY A 38 3.98 -1.66 -16.16
C GLY A 38 3.20 -1.51 -14.86
N LYS A 39 2.50 -0.40 -14.71
CA LYS A 39 1.77 -0.05 -13.48
C LYS A 39 0.43 -0.75 -13.35
N ASN A 40 -0.03 -1.45 -14.39
CA ASN A 40 -1.33 -2.08 -14.41
C ASN A 40 -1.17 -3.60 -14.52
N PRO A 41 -1.71 -4.39 -13.58
CA PRO A 41 -1.68 -5.86 -13.67
C PRO A 41 -2.28 -6.45 -14.97
N GLU A 42 -3.21 -5.73 -15.60
CA GLU A 42 -3.78 -6.15 -16.88
C GLU A 42 -2.75 -6.05 -18.03
N ASP A 43 -1.85 -5.09 -17.95
CA ASP A 43 -0.75 -4.88 -18.91
C ASP A 43 0.53 -5.63 -18.51
N GLY A 44 0.49 -6.32 -17.36
CA GLY A 44 1.64 -6.97 -16.76
C GLY A 44 2.03 -8.28 -17.45
N ILE A 45 3.12 -8.84 -16.97
CA ILE A 45 3.71 -10.10 -17.49
C ILE A 45 2.93 -11.29 -16.94
N LYS A 46 2.46 -12.15 -17.82
CA LYS A 46 1.85 -13.44 -17.44
C LYS A 46 2.95 -14.43 -17.08
N ILE A 47 2.91 -14.92 -15.86
CA ILE A 47 3.85 -15.93 -15.37
C ILE A 47 3.39 -17.31 -15.81
N LYS A 48 4.35 -18.09 -16.28
CA LYS A 48 4.15 -19.47 -16.71
C LYS A 48 5.23 -20.34 -16.06
N LYS A 49 4.85 -21.60 -15.81
CA LYS A 49 5.85 -22.60 -15.44
C LYS A 49 6.94 -22.68 -16.49
N GLY A 50 8.16 -22.80 -16.06
CA GLY A 50 9.31 -22.81 -16.95
C GLY A 50 10.53 -23.44 -16.31
N LYS A 51 11.67 -23.30 -16.98
CA LYS A 51 12.96 -23.73 -16.43
C LYS A 51 13.88 -22.52 -16.29
N LEU A 52 14.44 -22.36 -15.12
CA LEU A 52 15.47 -21.36 -14.85
C LEU A 52 16.78 -22.09 -14.54
N ARG A 53 17.80 -21.85 -15.35
CA ARG A 53 19.11 -22.54 -15.24
C ARG A 53 19.01 -24.07 -15.19
N GLY A 54 18.05 -24.64 -15.94
CA GLY A 54 17.83 -26.08 -16.02
C GLY A 54 16.94 -26.68 -14.92
N VAL A 55 16.54 -25.90 -13.92
CA VAL A 55 15.65 -26.32 -12.84
C VAL A 55 14.22 -25.83 -13.11
N GLU A 56 13.24 -26.69 -12.90
CA GLU A 56 11.83 -26.34 -13.10
C GLU A 56 11.35 -25.36 -12.04
N SER A 57 10.57 -24.36 -12.45
CA SER A 57 9.93 -23.37 -11.58
C SER A 57 8.46 -23.26 -11.92
N PHE A 58 7.61 -23.40 -10.91
CA PHE A 58 6.14 -23.39 -11.07
C PHE A 58 5.52 -22.06 -10.66
N GLY A 59 6.30 -21.01 -10.67
CA GLY A 59 5.90 -19.66 -10.32
C GLY A 59 7.10 -18.74 -10.19
N MET A 60 6.87 -17.58 -9.62
CA MET A 60 7.89 -16.55 -9.40
C MET A 60 7.68 -15.93 -8.02
N MET A 61 8.76 -15.66 -7.28
CA MET A 61 8.78 -14.79 -6.11
C MET A 61 8.81 -13.35 -6.59
N CYS A 62 8.12 -12.45 -5.90
CA CYS A 62 7.91 -11.09 -6.38
C CYS A 62 8.64 -10.04 -5.51
N SER A 63 9.16 -9.03 -6.17
CA SER A 63 9.50 -7.74 -5.55
C SER A 63 8.24 -6.90 -5.32
N ILE A 64 8.38 -5.77 -4.62
CA ILE A 64 7.24 -4.87 -4.40
C ILE A 64 6.77 -4.20 -5.70
N GLU A 65 7.68 -3.95 -6.63
CA GLU A 65 7.38 -3.37 -7.93
C GLU A 65 6.61 -4.35 -8.83
N GLU A 66 6.94 -5.63 -8.76
CA GLU A 66 6.22 -6.69 -9.48
C GLU A 66 4.79 -6.89 -8.96
N LEU A 67 4.53 -6.46 -7.72
CA LEU A 67 3.19 -6.40 -7.14
C LEU A 67 2.42 -5.12 -7.51
N GLY A 68 3.03 -4.23 -8.29
CA GLY A 68 2.41 -2.98 -8.75
C GLY A 68 2.49 -1.83 -7.76
N SER A 69 3.37 -1.92 -6.78
CA SER A 69 3.63 -0.86 -5.81
C SER A 69 5.05 -0.31 -5.92
N SER A 70 5.53 0.41 -4.94
CA SER A 70 6.86 1.03 -4.94
C SER A 70 7.43 1.14 -3.52
N ARG A 71 8.74 1.41 -3.45
CA ARG A 71 9.42 1.67 -2.18
C ARG A 71 8.98 2.98 -1.51
N ASP A 72 8.37 3.90 -2.25
CA ASP A 72 7.78 5.10 -1.64
C ASP A 72 6.61 4.74 -0.72
N MET A 73 5.87 3.69 -1.08
CA MET A 73 4.76 3.16 -0.27
C MET A 73 5.22 2.10 0.74
N TYR A 74 6.30 1.39 0.43
CA TYR A 74 6.88 0.32 1.25
C TYR A 74 8.39 0.55 1.43
N PRO A 75 8.78 1.51 2.31
CA PRO A 75 10.20 1.87 2.49
C PRO A 75 11.09 0.72 2.97
N GLU A 76 10.49 -0.30 3.60
CA GLU A 76 11.16 -1.51 4.05
C GLU A 76 11.52 -2.48 2.91
N ALA A 77 10.92 -2.30 1.72
CA ALA A 77 11.22 -3.16 0.59
C ALA A 77 12.68 -2.98 0.13
N PRO A 78 13.38 -4.06 -0.22
CA PRO A 78 14.74 -3.97 -0.73
C PRO A 78 14.78 -3.24 -2.08
N GLU A 79 15.88 -2.53 -2.35
CA GLU A 79 16.08 -1.87 -3.64
C GLU A 79 16.15 -2.88 -4.79
N TYR A 80 16.81 -4.02 -4.52
CA TYR A 80 16.90 -5.15 -5.43
C TYR A 80 16.63 -6.43 -4.65
N GLY A 81 15.61 -7.18 -5.05
CA GLY A 81 15.31 -8.47 -4.44
C GLY A 81 13.82 -8.71 -4.23
N ILE A 82 13.54 -9.82 -3.57
CA ILE A 82 12.20 -10.25 -3.25
C ILE A 82 11.70 -9.50 -2.01
N TYR A 83 10.44 -9.11 -2.01
CA TYR A 83 9.81 -8.55 -0.82
C TYR A 83 9.67 -9.63 0.26
N ILE A 84 10.07 -9.31 1.49
CA ILE A 84 9.94 -10.19 2.64
C ILE A 84 8.93 -9.59 3.60
N PHE A 85 7.89 -10.33 3.94
CA PHE A 85 6.89 -9.87 4.89
C PHE A 85 7.47 -9.77 6.30
N ASN A 86 7.30 -8.60 6.91
CA ASN A 86 7.60 -8.35 8.32
C ASN A 86 6.32 -8.33 9.19
N LYS A 87 5.18 -8.72 8.59
CA LYS A 87 3.86 -8.75 9.20
C LYS A 87 3.47 -10.19 9.55
N ASP A 88 2.48 -10.32 10.40
CA ASP A 88 1.90 -11.61 10.77
C ASP A 88 1.01 -12.14 9.62
N VAL A 89 1.65 -12.77 8.64
CA VAL A 89 1.01 -13.44 7.50
C VAL A 89 1.31 -14.93 7.53
N LYS A 90 0.49 -15.73 6.85
CA LYS A 90 0.65 -17.19 6.80
C LYS A 90 0.86 -17.65 5.37
N PRO A 91 1.54 -18.79 5.15
CA PRO A 91 1.59 -19.41 3.84
C PRO A 91 0.20 -19.67 3.30
N GLY A 92 -0.08 -19.19 2.08
CA GLY A 92 -1.39 -19.30 1.44
C GLY A 92 -2.29 -18.07 1.55
N ASP A 93 -1.94 -17.10 2.38
CA ASP A 93 -2.64 -15.81 2.43
C ASP A 93 -2.48 -15.07 1.08
N ASP A 94 -3.51 -14.30 0.71
CA ASP A 94 -3.44 -13.42 -0.47
C ASP A 94 -2.47 -12.27 -0.20
N ALA A 95 -1.33 -12.27 -0.89
CA ALA A 95 -0.27 -11.28 -0.72
C ALA A 95 -0.74 -9.85 -1.07
N VAL A 96 -1.62 -9.71 -2.06
CA VAL A 96 -2.15 -8.41 -2.50
C VAL A 96 -3.05 -7.82 -1.40
N GLU A 97 -3.86 -8.65 -0.76
CA GLU A 97 -4.71 -8.25 0.36
C GLU A 97 -3.89 -7.97 1.62
N ALA A 98 -2.92 -8.84 1.94
CA ALA A 98 -2.02 -8.65 3.08
C ALA A 98 -1.22 -7.34 3.00
N LEU A 99 -0.88 -6.91 1.79
CA LEU A 99 -0.23 -5.61 1.55
C LEU A 99 -1.22 -4.44 1.48
N GLY A 100 -2.52 -4.67 1.47
CA GLY A 100 -3.51 -3.61 1.31
C GLY A 100 -3.54 -3.00 -0.09
N LEU A 101 -3.05 -3.73 -1.11
CA LEU A 101 -3.00 -3.25 -2.50
C LEU A 101 -4.34 -3.39 -3.23
N ARG A 102 -5.32 -4.05 -2.61
CA ARG A 102 -6.67 -4.20 -3.14
C ARG A 102 -7.51 -2.98 -2.76
N ASP A 103 -7.14 -1.84 -3.33
CA ASP A 103 -7.77 -0.55 -3.06
C ASP A 103 -8.09 0.19 -4.38
N ALA A 104 -8.86 1.27 -4.28
CA ALA A 104 -9.19 2.14 -5.39
C ALA A 104 -8.63 3.54 -5.13
N VAL A 105 -7.82 4.02 -6.03
CA VAL A 105 -7.28 5.38 -6.00
C VAL A 105 -8.04 6.24 -6.98
N VAL A 106 -8.56 7.36 -6.50
CA VAL A 106 -9.27 8.33 -7.33
C VAL A 106 -8.49 9.65 -7.30
N GLU A 107 -8.09 10.10 -8.47
CA GLU A 107 -7.45 11.40 -8.65
C GLU A 107 -8.51 12.45 -8.99
N PHE A 108 -8.50 13.57 -8.29
CA PHE A 108 -9.42 14.67 -8.48
C PHE A 108 -8.68 15.92 -8.96
N GLU A 109 -9.15 16.51 -10.04
CA GLU A 109 -8.78 17.86 -10.43
C GLU A 109 -9.74 18.87 -9.78
N ILE A 110 -9.23 19.64 -8.82
CA ILE A 110 -10.04 20.60 -8.07
C ILE A 110 -9.83 22.00 -8.64
N THR A 111 -10.91 22.61 -9.07
CA THR A 111 -10.88 23.97 -9.59
C THR A 111 -10.74 25.02 -8.47
N SER A 112 -10.15 26.17 -8.79
CA SER A 112 -9.77 27.20 -7.81
C SER A 112 -10.96 27.81 -7.03
N ASN A 113 -12.19 27.66 -7.53
CA ASN A 113 -13.41 28.09 -6.84
C ASN A 113 -13.93 27.08 -5.80
N ARG A 114 -13.30 25.91 -5.67
CA ARG A 114 -13.72 24.84 -4.76
C ARG A 114 -12.63 24.50 -3.75
N VAL A 115 -12.13 25.54 -3.07
CA VAL A 115 -11.08 25.41 -2.05
C VAL A 115 -11.49 24.51 -0.87
N ASP A 116 -12.77 24.38 -0.61
CA ASP A 116 -13.34 23.46 0.38
C ASP A 116 -13.00 21.99 0.09
N CYS A 117 -12.87 21.63 -1.20
CA CYS A 117 -12.56 20.28 -1.65
C CYS A 117 -11.06 19.91 -1.55
N PHE A 118 -10.18 20.84 -1.19
CA PHE A 118 -8.76 20.52 -0.90
C PHE A 118 -8.55 19.80 0.44
N SER A 119 -9.60 19.59 1.21
CA SER A 119 -9.55 18.75 2.41
C SER A 119 -10.29 17.42 2.19
N MET A 120 -9.86 16.37 2.87
CA MET A 120 -10.52 15.06 2.82
C MET A 120 -11.99 15.15 3.26
N ILE A 121 -12.28 15.95 4.29
CA ILE A 121 -13.64 16.15 4.79
C ILE A 121 -14.49 16.93 3.77
N GLY A 122 -13.92 17.95 3.14
CA GLY A 122 -14.60 18.73 2.10
C GLY A 122 -14.93 17.90 0.87
N MET A 123 -13.94 17.11 0.41
CA MET A 123 -14.13 16.19 -0.71
C MET A 123 -15.17 15.10 -0.39
N ALA A 124 -15.13 14.53 0.80
CA ALA A 124 -16.10 13.53 1.24
C ALA A 124 -17.54 14.11 1.29
N ARG A 125 -17.68 15.36 1.74
CA ARG A 125 -18.97 16.08 1.75
C ARG A 125 -19.50 16.30 0.34
N GLU A 126 -18.63 16.73 -0.58
CA GLU A 126 -18.99 16.93 -1.98
C GLU A 126 -19.38 15.61 -2.67
N ALA A 127 -18.59 14.56 -2.45
CA ALA A 127 -18.91 13.23 -2.97
C ALA A 127 -20.26 12.71 -2.42
N ALA A 128 -20.51 12.88 -1.12
CA ALA A 128 -21.77 12.50 -0.50
C ALA A 128 -22.97 13.25 -1.14
N ALA A 129 -22.82 14.56 -1.34
CA ALA A 129 -23.86 15.38 -1.99
C ALA A 129 -24.08 14.95 -3.45
N THR A 130 -23.02 14.77 -4.22
CA THR A 130 -23.07 14.38 -5.64
C THR A 130 -23.72 13.00 -5.83
N PHE A 131 -23.35 12.03 -5.01
CA PHE A 131 -23.86 10.66 -5.09
C PHE A 131 -25.13 10.43 -4.25
N LYS A 132 -25.67 11.48 -3.62
CA LYS A 132 -26.85 11.42 -2.75
C LYS A 132 -26.72 10.35 -1.66
N LYS A 133 -25.56 10.35 -1.01
CA LYS A 133 -25.22 9.47 0.12
C LYS A 133 -25.13 10.27 1.41
N ASP A 134 -25.27 9.59 2.52
CA ASP A 134 -25.08 10.22 3.82
C ASP A 134 -23.59 10.57 4.03
N PHE A 135 -23.36 11.71 4.67
CA PHE A 135 -22.02 12.15 5.04
C PHE A 135 -21.76 11.83 6.50
N PHE A 136 -20.73 11.05 6.74
CA PHE A 136 -20.27 10.66 8.07
C PHE A 136 -18.91 11.30 8.37
N PRO A 137 -18.88 12.47 9.02
CA PRO A 137 -17.61 13.09 9.40
C PRO A 137 -16.88 12.23 10.44
N PRO A 138 -15.54 12.19 10.41
CA PRO A 138 -14.78 11.44 11.40
C PRO A 138 -15.03 11.97 12.81
N VAL A 139 -15.25 11.06 13.74
CA VAL A 139 -15.33 11.40 15.17
C VAL A 139 -13.90 11.49 15.69
N VAL A 140 -13.48 12.70 16.05
CA VAL A 140 -12.16 12.92 16.65
C VAL A 140 -12.21 12.51 18.11
N THR A 141 -11.58 11.39 18.42
CA THR A 141 -11.34 10.98 19.81
C THR A 141 -10.00 11.51 20.28
N LYS A 142 -10.02 12.33 21.33
CA LYS A 142 -8.79 12.80 21.96
C LYS A 142 -8.28 11.71 22.92
N THR A 143 -7.17 11.09 22.58
CA THR A 143 -6.41 10.24 23.49
C THR A 143 -5.17 11.01 23.93
N GLY A 144 -5.25 11.66 25.09
CA GLY A 144 -4.10 12.30 25.74
C GLY A 144 -3.61 11.43 26.91
N ASN A 145 -2.37 11.63 27.30
CA ASN A 145 -1.92 11.24 28.63
C ASN A 145 -2.48 12.26 29.65
N ASN A 146 -2.26 12.03 30.94
CA ASN A 146 -2.75 12.93 32.01
C ASN A 146 -1.84 14.15 32.24
N GLU A 147 -0.97 14.49 31.29
CA GLU A 147 -0.05 15.62 31.37
C GLU A 147 -0.70 16.87 30.77
N ASP A 148 -0.38 18.04 31.35
CA ASP A 148 -0.86 19.33 30.83
C ASP A 148 0.10 19.84 29.74
N VAL A 149 -0.42 20.13 28.56
CA VAL A 149 0.37 20.70 27.46
C VAL A 149 1.05 22.03 27.86
N ASN A 150 0.47 22.78 28.79
CA ASN A 150 1.03 24.03 29.29
C ASN A 150 2.34 23.85 30.08
N ASP A 151 2.66 22.63 30.52
CA ASP A 151 3.94 22.30 31.13
C ASP A 151 5.08 22.23 30.11
N TYR A 152 4.73 22.00 28.83
CA TYR A 152 5.68 21.82 27.73
C TYR A 152 5.78 23.03 26.80
N ILE A 153 4.64 23.66 26.50
CA ILE A 153 4.58 24.79 25.57
C ILE A 153 3.54 25.83 26.04
N LYS A 154 3.87 27.10 25.88
CA LYS A 154 2.93 28.21 26.09
C LYS A 154 2.66 28.87 24.75
N VAL A 155 1.41 28.94 24.38
CA VAL A 155 0.94 29.63 23.17
C VAL A 155 0.20 30.88 23.62
N ARG A 156 0.55 32.02 23.03
CA ARG A 156 -0.15 33.28 23.21
C ARG A 156 -0.51 33.86 21.85
N VAL A 157 -1.78 34.11 21.63
CA VAL A 157 -2.27 34.85 20.47
C VAL A 157 -2.28 36.36 20.88
N GLU A 158 -1.51 37.18 20.16
CA GLU A 158 -1.41 38.61 20.47
C GLU A 158 -2.62 39.41 20.00
N ASP A 159 -3.25 38.93 18.91
CA ASP A 159 -4.43 39.57 18.33
C ASP A 159 -5.46 38.46 18.01
N GLU A 160 -6.41 38.30 18.92
CA GLU A 160 -7.47 37.29 18.80
C GLU A 160 -8.50 37.61 17.72
N ASP A 161 -8.67 38.92 17.36
CA ASP A 161 -9.60 39.34 16.31
C ASP A 161 -9.09 38.93 14.93
N LEU A 162 -7.77 39.01 14.72
CA LEU A 162 -7.12 38.64 13.47
C LEU A 162 -6.78 37.12 13.39
N CYS A 163 -6.57 36.48 14.52
CA CYS A 163 -6.25 35.06 14.63
C CYS A 163 -7.14 34.36 15.68
N PRO A 164 -8.41 34.15 15.39
CA PRO A 164 -9.37 33.57 16.34
C PRO A 164 -9.12 32.10 16.67
N ARG A 165 -8.22 31.44 15.93
CA ARG A 165 -7.83 30.03 16.12
C ARG A 165 -6.39 29.84 15.71
N TYR A 166 -5.63 29.20 16.58
CA TYR A 166 -4.27 28.78 16.32
C TYR A 166 -4.11 27.29 16.60
#